data_15d3b175c2d1ba180e693aaace0ac6a0
#
_entry.id   15d3b175c2d1ba180e693aaace0ac6a0
#
_cell.length_a   1.000
_cell.length_b   1.000
_cell.length_c   1.000
_cell.angle_alpha   90.00
_cell.angle_beta   90.00
_cell.angle_gamma   90.00
#
_symmetry.space_group_name_H-M   'P 1'
#
loop_
_entity.id
_entity.type
_entity.pdbx_description
1 polymer ?
#
loop_
_entity_poly.entity_id
_entity_poly.type
_entity_poly.pdbx_seq_one_letter_code
_entity_poly.pdbx_strand_id
1 'polypeptide(L)'
;MKKIFILAAIALMGFASCADSKQSMTVTVTNPLALERTGEMVEVPMSDVTAKLQLADTAQIVVLGEDGQQVPYQVTYDEKVVFPATVKANGTATYTIQSGTPDPYNVIACGRYYPERLDDVAWENDLGGYRAYGPALQKRGERGFGYDLFTKYNTTEPILESLYAEELDKEKRARIAELKKTDPKAAAELQNAISYHIDHGYGMDCYAVGPTLGCGTAALMAGDTIIYPYCYRTQEILDNGPLRFTVKLEFNPLTVRGDSNVVETRVITLDAGSYLNKTVVSYTNLKEAMPVTTGIVLREPDGVVTADAANGYITYVDPTTDRSGGNGKIFIGAAFPSLVKEAKT
;
A
#
# COMPACT_ATOMS: atom_id res chain seq x y z
N MET A 1 -1.19 8.32 -25.06
CA MET A 1 -0.85 8.78 -23.68
C MET A 1 0.65 9.01 -23.57
N LYS A 2 1.05 10.20 -23.16
CA LYS A 2 2.46 10.46 -22.87
C LYS A 2 2.79 9.72 -21.57
N LYS A 3 3.72 8.77 -21.65
CA LYS A 3 4.24 8.05 -20.48
C LYS A 3 4.69 9.07 -19.46
N ILE A 4 4.09 9.05 -18.27
CA ILE A 4 4.51 9.88 -17.15
C ILE A 4 5.74 9.19 -16.56
N PHE A 5 6.91 9.55 -17.06
CA PHE A 5 8.17 9.26 -16.37
C PHE A 5 8.50 10.48 -15.53
N ILE A 6 8.57 10.29 -14.21
CA ILE A 6 9.30 11.22 -13.38
C ILE A 6 10.77 11.03 -13.76
N LEU A 7 11.28 11.88 -14.64
CA LEU A 7 12.68 11.88 -14.99
C LEU A 7 13.41 12.65 -13.89
N ALA A 8 13.99 11.94 -12.94
CA ALA A 8 15.01 12.52 -12.08
C ALA A 8 16.27 12.72 -12.95
N ALA A 9 16.47 13.93 -13.45
CA ALA A 9 17.70 14.26 -14.15
C ALA A 9 18.79 14.56 -13.12
N ILE A 10 19.78 13.67 -13.01
CA ILE A 10 20.96 13.87 -12.16
C ILE A 10 21.91 14.79 -12.93
N ALA A 11 21.95 16.07 -12.58
CA ALA A 11 22.92 17.01 -13.13
C ALA A 11 24.17 17.03 -12.24
N LEU A 12 25.29 16.52 -12.77
CA LEU A 12 26.62 16.63 -12.14
C LEU A 12 27.23 18.01 -12.45
N MET A 13 27.04 18.98 -11.57
CA MET A 13 27.84 20.22 -11.60
C MET A 13 28.89 20.15 -10.50
N GLY A 14 30.17 20.07 -10.90
CA GLY A 14 31.30 20.21 -10.00
C GLY A 14 31.72 21.66 -9.89
N PHE A 15 31.68 22.23 -8.70
CA PHE A 15 32.42 23.45 -8.35
C PHE A 15 33.48 23.08 -7.33
N ALA A 16 34.74 23.33 -7.67
CA ALA A 16 35.86 23.25 -6.75
C ALA A 16 35.95 24.56 -5.94
N SER A 17 35.66 24.46 -4.65
CA SER A 17 35.99 25.50 -3.66
C SER A 17 36.63 24.84 -2.47
N CYS A 18 37.86 25.23 -2.13
CA CYS A 18 38.60 24.78 -0.96
C CYS A 18 38.07 25.48 0.30
N ALA A 19 37.13 24.92 0.92
CA ALA A 19 36.80 24.88 2.35
C ALA A 19 36.30 23.47 2.59
N ASP A 20 36.37 22.89 3.78
CA ASP A 20 35.84 21.57 4.10
C ASP A 20 34.36 21.43 3.64
N SER A 21 34.16 21.40 2.34
CA SER A 21 32.82 21.26 1.75
C SER A 21 32.40 19.81 1.92
N LYS A 22 31.52 19.58 2.87
CA LYS A 22 30.81 18.29 2.96
C LYS A 22 30.36 17.93 1.54
N GLN A 23 30.79 16.77 1.07
CA GLN A 23 30.35 16.30 -0.23
C GLN A 23 28.83 16.21 -0.22
N SER A 24 28.18 16.70 -1.27
CA SER A 24 26.74 16.71 -1.40
C SER A 24 26.31 16.24 -2.77
N MET A 25 25.12 15.69 -2.86
CA MET A 25 24.45 15.27 -4.09
C MET A 25 23.19 16.10 -4.26
N THR A 26 23.08 16.78 -5.39
CA THR A 26 21.87 17.53 -5.77
C THR A 26 20.92 16.62 -6.55
N VAL A 27 19.66 16.56 -6.14
CA VAL A 27 18.58 15.87 -6.80
C VAL A 27 17.57 16.88 -7.31
N THR A 28 17.40 16.99 -8.62
CA THR A 28 16.42 17.88 -9.25
C THR A 28 15.19 17.07 -9.66
N VAL A 29 14.03 17.44 -9.15
CA VAL A 29 12.74 16.82 -9.45
C VAL A 29 11.92 17.75 -10.33
N THR A 30 11.47 17.27 -11.49
CA THR A 30 10.71 18.07 -12.45
C THR A 30 9.27 17.55 -12.56
N ASN A 31 8.32 18.46 -12.46
CA ASN A 31 6.89 18.19 -12.66
C ASN A 31 6.43 18.80 -14.00
N PRO A 32 6.23 17.98 -15.04
CA PRO A 32 5.78 18.48 -16.34
C PRO A 32 4.26 18.70 -16.43
N LEU A 33 3.52 18.47 -15.35
CA LEU A 33 2.07 18.59 -15.32
C LEU A 33 1.64 20.01 -14.94
N ALA A 34 0.50 20.43 -15.45
CA ALA A 34 -0.14 21.70 -15.08
C ALA A 34 -0.89 21.61 -13.72
N LEU A 35 -0.48 20.69 -12.87
CA LEU A 35 -1.01 20.44 -11.53
C LEU A 35 0.18 20.34 -10.56
N GLU A 36 0.09 20.99 -9.42
CA GLU A 36 1.08 20.82 -8.35
C GLU A 36 1.07 19.37 -7.84
N ARG A 37 2.27 18.84 -7.58
CA ARG A 37 2.47 17.51 -7.00
C ARG A 37 3.03 17.70 -5.59
N THR A 38 2.30 17.20 -4.60
CA THR A 38 2.67 17.36 -3.19
C THR A 38 2.98 16.00 -2.59
N GLY A 39 4.14 15.85 -1.94
CA GLY A 39 4.51 14.63 -1.24
C GLY A 39 4.80 13.43 -2.15
N GLU A 40 5.14 13.66 -3.42
CA GLU A 40 5.46 12.57 -4.35
C GLU A 40 6.75 11.87 -3.95
N MET A 41 6.70 10.55 -3.85
CA MET A 41 7.86 9.77 -3.43
C MET A 41 8.93 9.73 -4.53
N VAL A 42 10.08 10.30 -4.24
CA VAL A 42 11.28 10.28 -5.09
C VAL A 42 12.16 9.13 -4.65
N GLU A 43 12.69 8.37 -5.62
CA GLU A 43 13.61 7.26 -5.38
C GLU A 43 14.98 7.59 -5.97
N VAL A 44 16.04 7.48 -5.16
CA VAL A 44 17.45 7.68 -5.56
C VAL A 44 18.22 6.41 -5.19
N PRO A 45 18.92 5.75 -6.13
CA PRO A 45 19.74 4.58 -5.81
C PRO A 45 20.79 4.91 -4.73
N MET A 46 20.88 4.11 -3.70
CA MET A 46 21.87 4.29 -2.63
C MET A 46 23.31 4.19 -3.16
N SER A 47 23.52 3.39 -4.22
CA SER A 47 24.80 3.31 -4.92
C SER A 47 25.25 4.66 -5.48
N ASP A 48 24.32 5.46 -6.03
CA ASP A 48 24.63 6.79 -6.57
C ASP A 48 24.99 7.78 -5.45
N VAL A 49 24.24 7.69 -4.33
CA VAL A 49 24.50 8.50 -3.12
C VAL A 49 25.88 8.15 -2.56
N THR A 50 26.18 6.87 -2.36
CA THR A 50 27.45 6.38 -1.82
C THR A 50 28.63 6.78 -2.70
N ALA A 51 28.51 6.59 -4.01
CA ALA A 51 29.55 6.97 -4.97
C ALA A 51 29.81 8.49 -4.96
N LYS A 52 28.74 9.31 -4.91
CA LYS A 52 28.85 10.76 -4.92
C LYS A 52 29.40 11.33 -3.63
N LEU A 53 28.97 10.81 -2.49
CA LEU A 53 29.36 11.33 -1.17
C LEU A 53 30.60 10.63 -0.60
N GLN A 54 31.11 9.58 -1.26
CA GLN A 54 32.22 8.77 -0.75
C GLN A 54 31.99 8.32 0.71
N LEU A 55 30.77 7.84 0.99
CA LEU A 55 30.34 7.46 2.33
C LEU A 55 31.14 6.28 2.87
N ALA A 56 31.47 6.33 4.15
CA ALA A 56 31.86 5.14 4.90
C ALA A 56 30.63 4.28 5.21
N ASP A 57 30.79 2.98 5.41
CA ASP A 57 29.68 2.02 5.63
C ASP A 57 28.76 2.39 6.80
N THR A 58 29.22 3.18 7.76
CA THR A 58 28.44 3.60 8.94
C THR A 58 27.94 5.06 8.84
N ALA A 59 28.18 5.73 7.72
CA ALA A 59 27.82 7.14 7.59
C ALA A 59 26.31 7.33 7.46
N GLN A 60 25.76 8.26 8.22
CA GLN A 60 24.38 8.70 8.10
C GLN A 60 24.29 9.82 7.08
N ILE A 61 23.14 9.90 6.43
CA ILE A 61 22.80 10.96 5.47
C ILE A 61 21.63 11.80 6.00
N VAL A 62 21.47 12.98 5.41
CA VAL A 62 20.26 13.80 5.53
C VAL A 62 19.83 14.22 4.14
N VAL A 63 18.53 14.41 3.96
CA VAL A 63 17.94 15.01 2.77
C VAL A 63 17.45 16.40 3.15
N LEU A 64 17.87 17.42 2.42
CA LEU A 64 17.49 18.81 2.67
C LEU A 64 16.63 19.33 1.52
N GLY A 65 15.58 20.06 1.85
CA GLY A 65 14.80 20.84 0.89
C GLY A 65 15.53 22.12 0.44
N GLU A 66 14.93 22.88 -0.45
CA GLU A 66 15.47 24.17 -0.93
C GLU A 66 15.65 25.22 0.19
N ASP A 67 14.86 25.09 1.24
CA ASP A 67 14.92 25.95 2.43
C ASP A 67 16.02 25.52 3.42
N GLY A 68 16.76 24.45 3.11
CA GLY A 68 17.78 23.87 3.96
C GLY A 68 17.25 23.07 5.16
N GLN A 69 15.92 22.87 5.28
CA GLN A 69 15.35 22.03 6.32
C GLN A 69 15.45 20.55 5.94
N GLN A 70 15.54 19.68 6.96
CA GLN A 70 15.55 18.25 6.74
C GLN A 70 14.17 17.78 6.25
N VAL A 71 14.20 16.96 5.20
CA VAL A 71 13.05 16.21 4.69
C VAL A 71 13.18 14.77 5.18
N PRO A 72 12.10 14.16 5.71
CA PRO A 72 12.16 12.75 6.11
C PRO A 72 12.55 11.86 4.92
N TYR A 73 13.35 10.85 5.20
CA TYR A 73 13.74 9.86 4.21
C TYR A 73 13.77 8.45 4.80
N GLN A 74 13.81 7.47 3.92
CA GLN A 74 13.99 6.07 4.27
C GLN A 74 14.95 5.41 3.27
N VAL A 75 15.78 4.49 3.76
CA VAL A 75 16.51 3.57 2.89
C VAL A 75 15.71 2.29 2.80
N THR A 76 15.35 1.88 1.57
CA THR A 76 14.49 0.73 1.32
C THR A 76 15.29 -0.56 1.16
N TYR A 77 14.60 -1.71 1.24
CA TYR A 77 15.20 -3.04 1.08
C TYR A 77 15.94 -3.24 -0.26
N ASP A 78 15.52 -2.52 -1.30
CA ASP A 78 16.14 -2.55 -2.63
C ASP A 78 17.17 -1.42 -2.81
N GLU A 79 17.75 -0.97 -1.70
CA GLU A 79 18.85 0.00 -1.64
C GLU A 79 18.54 1.33 -2.33
N LYS A 80 17.40 1.91 -2.05
CA LYS A 80 17.05 3.26 -2.49
C LYS A 80 16.85 4.19 -1.31
N VAL A 81 17.27 5.44 -1.47
CA VAL A 81 16.84 6.55 -0.63
C VAL A 81 15.53 7.06 -1.19
N VAL A 82 14.46 6.99 -0.39
CA VAL A 82 13.15 7.53 -0.75
C VAL A 82 12.81 8.72 0.14
N PHE A 83 12.22 9.76 -0.44
CA PHE A 83 11.79 10.96 0.27
C PHE A 83 10.63 11.65 -0.46
N PRO A 84 9.73 12.36 0.25
CA PRO A 84 8.62 13.07 -0.36
C PRO A 84 9.09 14.40 -0.97
N ALA A 85 8.69 14.66 -2.21
CA ALA A 85 8.97 15.90 -2.91
C ALA A 85 7.68 16.66 -3.24
N THR A 86 7.70 17.99 -3.06
CA THR A 86 6.64 18.88 -3.51
C THR A 86 7.15 19.73 -4.66
N VAL A 87 6.45 19.66 -5.80
CA VAL A 87 6.87 20.35 -7.03
C VAL A 87 5.69 21.08 -7.65
N LYS A 88 5.81 22.38 -7.84
CA LYS A 88 4.75 23.21 -8.45
C LYS A 88 4.43 22.76 -9.87
N ALA A 89 3.25 23.12 -10.36
CA ALA A 89 2.83 22.88 -11.73
C ALA A 89 3.86 23.42 -12.73
N ASN A 90 4.26 22.57 -13.71
CA ASN A 90 5.29 22.87 -14.73
C ASN A 90 6.60 23.38 -14.14
N GLY A 91 6.94 22.96 -12.92
CA GLY A 91 8.09 23.46 -12.17
C GLY A 91 9.13 22.39 -11.87
N THR A 92 10.15 22.83 -11.15
CA THR A 92 11.21 21.99 -10.60
C THR A 92 11.39 22.30 -9.12
N ALA A 93 11.83 21.31 -8.37
CA ALA A 93 12.30 21.47 -6.99
C ALA A 93 13.65 20.78 -6.84
N THR A 94 14.49 21.31 -5.96
CA THR A 94 15.86 20.82 -5.74
C THR A 94 16.00 20.33 -4.32
N TYR A 95 16.59 19.15 -4.16
CA TYR A 95 16.90 18.54 -2.88
C TYR A 95 18.40 18.26 -2.79
N THR A 96 18.93 18.29 -1.58
CA THR A 96 20.36 18.01 -1.36
C THR A 96 20.50 16.83 -0.41
N ILE A 97 21.22 15.79 -0.85
CA ILE A 97 21.62 14.66 0.00
C ILE A 97 23.06 14.89 0.44
N GLN A 98 23.34 14.79 1.73
CA GLN A 98 24.69 14.97 2.28
C GLN A 98 24.87 14.12 3.55
N SER A 99 26.11 13.96 4.00
CA SER A 99 26.41 13.35 5.29
C SER A 99 25.86 14.21 6.43
N GLY A 100 25.18 13.60 7.38
CA GLY A 100 24.60 14.28 8.54
C GLY A 100 23.83 13.34 9.43
N THR A 101 23.40 13.84 10.59
CA THR A 101 22.53 13.11 11.51
C THR A 101 21.09 13.44 11.20
N PRO A 102 20.25 12.45 10.85
CA PRO A 102 18.85 12.70 10.58
C PRO A 102 18.09 13.05 11.85
N ASP A 103 17.11 13.94 11.72
CA ASP A 103 16.11 14.17 12.75
C ASP A 103 15.24 12.91 12.93
N PRO A 104 14.66 12.72 14.12
CA PRO A 104 13.68 11.64 14.30
C PRO A 104 12.41 11.92 13.50
N TYR A 105 11.92 10.91 12.79
CA TYR A 105 10.68 11.00 11.99
C TYR A 105 9.60 10.08 12.56
N ASN A 106 8.35 10.51 12.48
CA ASN A 106 7.22 9.64 12.78
C ASN A 106 7.13 8.54 11.72
N VAL A 107 6.73 7.35 12.16
CA VAL A 107 6.41 6.24 11.26
C VAL A 107 5.01 6.50 10.70
N ILE A 108 4.93 6.74 9.38
CA ILE A 108 3.68 7.03 8.67
C ILE A 108 3.17 5.78 7.96
N ALA A 109 4.06 5.08 7.25
CA ALA A 109 3.71 3.84 6.56
C ALA A 109 4.25 2.64 7.32
N CYS A 110 3.39 1.74 7.78
CA CYS A 110 3.77 0.58 8.58
C CYS A 110 2.77 -0.57 8.43
N GLY A 111 3.14 -1.72 8.95
CA GLY A 111 2.28 -2.89 8.97
C GLY A 111 2.96 -4.08 9.63
N ARG A 112 2.21 -5.13 9.84
CA ARG A 112 2.74 -6.40 10.34
C ARG A 112 1.88 -7.61 10.00
N TYR A 113 2.39 -8.77 10.29
CA TYR A 113 1.67 -10.03 10.34
C TYR A 113 0.93 -10.15 11.66
N TYR A 114 -0.36 -10.54 11.59
CA TYR A 114 -1.29 -10.69 12.71
C TYR A 114 -1.75 -12.14 12.86
N PRO A 115 -0.95 -13.03 13.47
CA PRO A 115 -1.36 -14.42 13.68
C PRO A 115 -2.59 -14.54 14.57
N GLU A 116 -2.79 -13.60 15.50
CA GLU A 116 -3.95 -13.51 16.37
C GLU A 116 -5.25 -13.18 15.62
N ARG A 117 -5.16 -12.58 14.40
CA ARG A 117 -6.28 -12.31 13.50
C ARG A 117 -6.23 -13.22 12.28
N LEU A 118 -6.13 -14.52 12.52
CA LEU A 118 -6.22 -15.57 11.50
C LEU A 118 -5.18 -15.46 10.38
N ASP A 119 -3.96 -15.10 10.75
CA ASP A 119 -2.82 -14.94 9.86
C ASP A 119 -2.99 -13.78 8.85
N ASP A 120 -3.68 -12.72 9.19
CA ASP A 120 -3.73 -11.54 8.33
C ASP A 120 -2.36 -10.87 8.22
N VAL A 121 -2.08 -10.28 7.06
CA VAL A 121 -1.09 -9.20 6.92
C VAL A 121 -1.86 -7.92 6.71
N ALA A 122 -1.65 -6.94 7.59
CA ALA A 122 -2.28 -5.63 7.47
C ALA A 122 -1.24 -4.52 7.53
N TRP A 123 -1.47 -3.47 6.75
CA TRP A 123 -0.58 -2.33 6.62
C TRP A 123 -1.38 -1.04 6.39
N GLU A 124 -0.78 0.07 6.71
CA GLU A 124 -1.41 1.38 6.64
C GLU A 124 -0.41 2.50 6.35
N ASN A 125 -0.94 3.63 5.96
CA ASN A 125 -0.26 4.91 5.97
C ASN A 125 -1.16 5.99 6.61
N ASP A 126 -0.89 7.26 6.35
CA ASP A 126 -1.69 8.39 6.83
C ASP A 126 -3.10 8.47 6.21
N LEU A 127 -3.36 7.82 5.09
CA LEU A 127 -4.59 7.95 4.31
C LEU A 127 -5.52 6.74 4.37
N GLY A 128 -5.01 5.55 4.63
CA GLY A 128 -5.81 4.34 4.67
C GLY A 128 -5.06 3.12 5.17
N GLY A 129 -5.81 2.07 5.50
CA GLY A 129 -5.29 0.78 5.85
C GLY A 129 -5.73 -0.30 4.87
N TYR A 130 -4.97 -1.38 4.79
CA TYR A 130 -5.20 -2.49 3.87
C TYR A 130 -4.90 -3.82 4.56
N ARG A 131 -5.48 -4.88 4.00
CA ARG A 131 -5.33 -6.23 4.55
C ARG A 131 -5.28 -7.28 3.43
N ALA A 132 -4.38 -8.25 3.60
CA ALA A 132 -4.39 -9.50 2.87
C ALA A 132 -4.71 -10.65 3.83
N TYR A 133 -5.67 -11.47 3.45
CA TYR A 133 -6.14 -12.58 4.29
C TYR A 133 -5.17 -13.75 4.30
N GLY A 134 -5.02 -14.35 5.48
CA GLY A 134 -4.07 -15.38 5.74
C GLY A 134 -4.61 -16.81 5.68
N PRO A 135 -3.71 -17.81 5.77
CA PRO A 135 -4.08 -19.23 5.65
C PRO A 135 -5.02 -19.72 6.74
N ALA A 136 -4.98 -19.17 7.96
CA ALA A 136 -5.87 -19.59 9.04
C ALA A 136 -7.32 -19.18 8.78
N LEU A 137 -7.57 -18.04 8.13
CA LEU A 137 -8.92 -17.63 7.72
C LEU A 137 -9.49 -18.62 6.70
N GLN A 138 -8.71 -19.01 5.70
CA GLN A 138 -9.14 -19.95 4.67
C GLN A 138 -9.40 -21.36 5.21
N LYS A 139 -8.62 -21.82 6.21
CA LYS A 139 -8.88 -23.09 6.90
C LYS A 139 -10.24 -23.13 7.59
N ARG A 140 -10.82 -21.99 7.94
CA ARG A 140 -12.19 -21.88 8.48
C ARG A 140 -13.27 -21.90 7.40
N GLY A 141 -12.89 -21.96 6.12
CA GLY A 141 -13.82 -22.00 4.98
C GLY A 141 -14.17 -20.62 4.42
N GLU A 142 -13.62 -19.56 4.99
CA GLU A 142 -13.80 -18.21 4.46
C GLU A 142 -12.89 -17.99 3.24
N ARG A 143 -13.43 -17.36 2.20
CA ARG A 143 -12.75 -17.09 0.94
C ARG A 143 -12.70 -15.58 0.70
N GLY A 144 -11.53 -14.98 0.90
CA GLY A 144 -11.22 -13.62 0.52
C GLY A 144 -9.94 -13.65 -0.30
N PHE A 145 -10.02 -13.38 -1.61
CA PHE A 145 -8.86 -13.47 -2.50
C PHE A 145 -8.23 -12.11 -2.77
N GLY A 146 -9.01 -11.05 -2.61
CA GLY A 146 -8.60 -9.69 -2.85
C GLY A 146 -8.05 -8.99 -1.62
N TYR A 147 -7.60 -7.77 -1.85
CA TYR A 147 -7.27 -6.88 -0.74
C TYR A 147 -8.53 -6.32 -0.12
N ASP A 148 -8.47 -6.19 1.18
CA ASP A 148 -9.42 -5.46 2.00
C ASP A 148 -8.86 -4.06 2.30
N LEU A 149 -9.73 -3.16 2.75
CA LEU A 149 -9.33 -1.81 3.09
C LEU A 149 -10.03 -1.33 4.37
N PHE A 150 -9.32 -0.47 5.08
CA PHE A 150 -9.81 0.32 6.18
C PHE A 150 -9.84 1.78 5.78
N THR A 151 -10.95 2.45 6.02
CA THR A 151 -10.97 3.91 5.96
C THR A 151 -10.16 4.47 7.13
N LYS A 152 -9.55 5.63 6.92
CA LYS A 152 -8.76 6.31 7.94
C LYS A 152 -8.95 7.81 7.78
N TYR A 153 -9.08 8.54 8.87
CA TYR A 153 -8.95 9.98 8.82
C TYR A 153 -7.48 10.34 8.57
N ASN A 154 -7.25 11.42 7.83
CA ASN A 154 -5.90 11.90 7.54
C ASN A 154 -5.15 12.16 8.86
N THR A 155 -4.32 11.20 9.25
CA THR A 155 -3.51 11.21 10.45
C THR A 155 -2.24 10.40 10.25
N THR A 156 -1.14 10.87 10.79
CA THR A 156 0.14 10.15 10.79
C THR A 156 0.21 9.04 11.84
N GLU A 157 -0.75 9.01 12.77
CA GLU A 157 -0.77 7.98 13.81
C GLU A 157 -1.30 6.65 13.25
N PRO A 158 -0.58 5.53 13.45
CA PRO A 158 -1.07 4.20 13.11
C PRO A 158 -2.33 3.82 13.91
N ILE A 159 -3.32 3.23 13.24
CA ILE A 159 -4.60 2.82 13.88
C ILE A 159 -4.82 1.31 13.90
N LEU A 160 -4.24 0.55 12.97
CA LEU A 160 -4.55 -0.88 12.82
C LEU A 160 -4.19 -1.68 14.07
N GLU A 161 -3.06 -1.36 14.72
CA GLU A 161 -2.64 -2.06 15.93
C GLU A 161 -3.67 -1.88 17.06
N SER A 162 -4.16 -0.65 17.28
CA SER A 162 -5.17 -0.37 18.31
C SER A 162 -6.52 -0.98 17.95
N LEU A 163 -6.94 -0.93 16.69
CA LEU A 163 -8.19 -1.54 16.23
C LEU A 163 -8.20 -3.05 16.45
N TYR A 164 -7.10 -3.73 16.10
CA TYR A 164 -7.00 -5.17 16.35
C TYR A 164 -6.88 -5.51 17.83
N ALA A 165 -6.13 -4.73 18.59
CA ALA A 165 -6.01 -4.95 20.03
C ALA A 165 -7.38 -4.86 20.74
N GLU A 166 -8.20 -3.87 20.38
CA GLU A 166 -9.55 -3.70 20.93
C GLU A 166 -10.49 -4.85 20.52
N GLU A 167 -10.60 -5.15 19.23
CA GLU A 167 -11.48 -6.22 18.72
C GLU A 167 -11.11 -7.59 19.28
N LEU A 168 -9.81 -7.86 19.50
CA LEU A 168 -9.29 -9.15 19.91
C LEU A 168 -9.05 -9.27 21.42
N ASP A 169 -9.39 -8.25 22.20
CA ASP A 169 -9.25 -8.26 23.66
C ASP A 169 -9.98 -9.46 24.28
N LYS A 170 -9.22 -10.35 24.90
CA LYS A 170 -9.74 -11.62 25.41
C LYS A 170 -10.71 -11.45 26.58
N GLU A 171 -10.47 -10.46 27.43
CA GLU A 171 -11.31 -10.19 28.60
C GLU A 171 -12.65 -9.59 28.16
N LYS A 172 -12.62 -8.60 27.25
CA LYS A 172 -13.84 -8.02 26.68
C LYS A 172 -14.66 -9.07 25.92
N ARG A 173 -14.01 -9.89 25.11
CA ARG A 173 -14.68 -11.00 24.38
C ARG A 173 -15.29 -12.04 25.31
N ALA A 174 -14.59 -12.42 26.37
CA ALA A 174 -15.15 -13.31 27.40
C ALA A 174 -16.36 -12.66 28.08
N ARG A 175 -16.26 -11.38 28.43
CA ARG A 175 -17.38 -10.62 29.01
C ARG A 175 -18.58 -10.53 28.08
N ILE A 176 -18.37 -10.29 26.78
CA ILE A 176 -19.44 -10.31 25.79
C ILE A 176 -20.12 -11.68 25.74
N ALA A 177 -19.35 -12.77 25.78
CA ALA A 177 -19.90 -14.13 25.76
C ALA A 177 -20.77 -14.43 26.99
N GLU A 178 -20.44 -13.91 28.14
CA GLU A 178 -21.27 -14.00 29.37
C GLU A 178 -22.52 -13.14 29.26
N LEU A 179 -22.35 -11.87 28.84
CA LEU A 179 -23.47 -10.94 28.71
C LEU A 179 -24.49 -11.40 27.66
N LYS A 180 -24.09 -12.08 26.60
CA LYS A 180 -25.03 -12.68 25.64
C LYS A 180 -26.05 -13.63 26.27
N LYS A 181 -25.74 -14.21 27.44
CA LYS A 181 -26.63 -15.12 28.18
C LYS A 181 -27.53 -14.41 29.18
N THR A 182 -27.09 -13.29 29.72
CA THR A 182 -27.73 -12.61 30.87
C THR A 182 -28.31 -11.24 30.52
N ASP A 183 -27.63 -10.49 29.64
CA ASP A 183 -28.05 -9.18 29.16
C ASP A 183 -27.60 -8.97 27.70
N PRO A 184 -28.37 -9.44 26.73
CA PRO A 184 -28.02 -9.33 25.31
C PRO A 184 -27.83 -7.89 24.82
N LYS A 185 -28.49 -6.92 25.48
CA LYS A 185 -28.34 -5.50 25.11
C LYS A 185 -26.96 -4.99 25.50
N ALA A 186 -26.56 -5.20 26.74
CA ALA A 186 -25.20 -4.84 27.18
C ALA A 186 -24.12 -5.60 26.41
N ALA A 187 -24.37 -6.84 26.00
CA ALA A 187 -23.48 -7.59 25.13
C ALA A 187 -23.29 -6.90 23.77
N ALA A 188 -24.38 -6.45 23.14
CA ALA A 188 -24.34 -5.74 21.87
C ALA A 188 -23.61 -4.37 21.98
N GLU A 189 -23.90 -3.63 23.04
CA GLU A 189 -23.24 -2.36 23.32
C GLU A 189 -21.72 -2.54 23.48
N LEU A 190 -21.27 -3.52 24.23
CA LEU A 190 -19.85 -3.81 24.40
C LEU A 190 -19.21 -4.34 23.11
N GLN A 191 -19.92 -5.20 22.36
CA GLN A 191 -19.46 -5.68 21.04
C GLN A 191 -19.25 -4.51 20.07
N ASN A 192 -20.19 -3.57 20.03
CA ASN A 192 -20.09 -2.39 19.17
C ASN A 192 -18.93 -1.49 19.61
N ALA A 193 -18.70 -1.34 20.90
CA ALA A 193 -17.64 -0.49 21.44
C ALA A 193 -16.21 -0.96 21.10
N ILE A 194 -16.02 -2.28 20.84
CA ILE A 194 -14.71 -2.83 20.49
C ILE A 194 -14.57 -3.15 19.00
N SER A 195 -15.65 -3.07 18.22
CA SER A 195 -15.64 -3.51 16.84
C SER A 195 -14.95 -2.50 15.92
N TYR A 196 -13.95 -2.95 15.18
CA TYR A 196 -13.32 -2.13 14.14
C TYR A 196 -14.19 -1.94 12.89
N HIS A 197 -15.37 -2.58 12.82
CA HIS A 197 -16.39 -2.32 11.79
C HIS A 197 -17.27 -1.11 12.10
N ILE A 198 -17.04 -0.46 13.23
CA ILE A 198 -17.71 0.78 13.65
C ILE A 198 -16.66 1.87 13.78
N ASP A 199 -16.97 3.05 13.23
CA ASP A 199 -16.10 4.20 13.34
C ASP A 199 -16.12 4.79 14.76
N HIS A 200 -14.98 4.75 15.41
CA HIS A 200 -14.75 5.34 16.74
C HIS A 200 -14.04 6.70 16.65
N GLY A 201 -14.05 7.33 15.47
CA GLY A 201 -13.50 8.68 15.25
C GLY A 201 -12.14 8.70 14.58
N TYR A 202 -11.61 7.57 14.11
CA TYR A 202 -10.32 7.48 13.40
C TYR A 202 -10.34 6.59 12.17
N GLY A 203 -11.47 5.99 11.86
CA GLY A 203 -11.67 5.11 10.70
C GLY A 203 -12.17 3.72 11.08
N MET A 204 -12.42 2.87 10.09
CA MET A 204 -13.02 1.56 10.28
C MET A 204 -12.80 0.63 9.08
N ASP A 205 -13.04 -0.67 9.29
CA ASP A 205 -13.27 -1.65 8.24
C ASP A 205 -14.76 -1.64 7.84
N CYS A 206 -15.07 -1.00 6.74
CA CYS A 206 -16.43 -0.95 6.18
C CYS A 206 -16.54 -1.57 4.78
N TYR A 207 -15.52 -2.30 4.37
CA TYR A 207 -15.47 -2.99 3.09
C TYR A 207 -15.65 -4.51 3.28
N ALA A 208 -16.17 -5.21 2.29
CA ALA A 208 -16.24 -6.66 2.32
C ALA A 208 -15.68 -7.25 1.03
N VAL A 209 -14.64 -8.04 1.13
CA VAL A 209 -13.95 -8.65 -0.01
C VAL A 209 -14.74 -9.81 -0.60
N GLY A 210 -15.12 -10.80 0.22
CA GLY A 210 -15.74 -12.02 -0.24
C GLY A 210 -14.85 -12.83 -1.19
N PRO A 211 -15.41 -13.81 -1.93
CA PRO A 211 -14.65 -14.63 -2.87
C PRO A 211 -14.39 -13.90 -4.20
N THR A 212 -13.80 -12.72 -4.14
CA THR A 212 -13.57 -11.80 -5.25
C THR A 212 -12.17 -11.22 -5.25
N LEU A 213 -11.86 -10.36 -6.24
CA LEU A 213 -10.60 -9.61 -6.28
C LEU A 213 -10.57 -8.41 -5.31
N GLY A 214 -11.63 -8.20 -4.53
CA GLY A 214 -11.68 -7.13 -3.52
C GLY A 214 -11.51 -5.74 -4.10
N CYS A 215 -10.61 -4.97 -3.54
CA CYS A 215 -10.33 -3.60 -3.99
C CYS A 215 -9.16 -3.51 -4.99
N GLY A 216 -8.92 -4.54 -5.82
CA GLY A 216 -7.97 -4.38 -6.93
C GLY A 216 -6.84 -5.41 -7.02
N THR A 217 -7.03 -6.58 -6.47
CA THR A 217 -6.05 -7.68 -6.57
C THR A 217 -5.92 -8.20 -8.00
N ALA A 218 -4.75 -8.73 -8.35
CA ALA A 218 -4.50 -9.39 -9.62
C ALA A 218 -4.81 -10.90 -9.59
N ALA A 219 -5.16 -11.48 -10.75
CA ALA A 219 -5.31 -12.91 -10.93
C ALA A 219 -5.03 -13.31 -12.40
N LEU A 220 -4.68 -14.58 -12.62
CA LEU A 220 -4.59 -15.14 -13.97
C LEU A 220 -5.99 -15.32 -14.57
N MET A 221 -6.07 -15.28 -15.92
CA MET A 221 -7.28 -15.62 -16.66
C MET A 221 -7.05 -16.78 -17.61
N ALA A 222 -7.99 -17.74 -17.62
CA ALA A 222 -8.07 -18.79 -18.64
C ALA A 222 -9.39 -18.63 -19.40
N GLY A 223 -9.33 -18.15 -20.65
CA GLY A 223 -10.52 -17.70 -21.37
C GLY A 223 -11.22 -16.60 -20.58
N ASP A 224 -12.51 -16.75 -20.31
CA ASP A 224 -13.31 -15.81 -19.52
C ASP A 224 -13.37 -16.14 -18.02
N THR A 225 -12.52 -17.08 -17.56
CA THR A 225 -12.54 -17.52 -16.17
C THR A 225 -11.37 -16.90 -15.40
N ILE A 226 -11.68 -16.23 -14.30
CA ILE A 226 -10.68 -15.73 -13.34
C ILE A 226 -10.20 -16.92 -12.49
N ILE A 227 -8.89 -17.10 -12.42
CA ILE A 227 -8.26 -18.11 -11.57
C ILE A 227 -7.83 -17.41 -10.30
N TYR A 228 -8.68 -17.48 -9.30
CA TYR A 228 -8.39 -16.86 -8.01
C TYR A 228 -7.21 -17.58 -7.34
N PRO A 229 -6.19 -16.86 -6.87
CA PRO A 229 -5.19 -17.44 -6.01
C PRO A 229 -5.86 -17.84 -4.68
N TYR A 230 -5.31 -18.87 -4.05
CA TYR A 230 -5.63 -19.11 -2.64
C TYR A 230 -5.06 -17.98 -1.78
N CYS A 231 -5.06 -18.14 -0.45
CA CYS A 231 -4.30 -17.23 0.40
C CYS A 231 -2.79 -17.36 0.15
N TYR A 232 -2.04 -16.39 0.60
CA TYR A 232 -0.59 -16.51 0.60
C TYR A 232 -0.13 -17.71 1.48
N ARG A 233 1.01 -18.26 1.15
CA ARG A 233 1.69 -19.33 1.90
C ARG A 233 2.71 -18.76 2.86
N THR A 234 3.50 -17.81 2.39
CA THR A 234 4.52 -17.12 3.16
C THR A 234 4.43 -15.62 2.95
N GLN A 235 4.85 -14.88 3.94
CA GLN A 235 4.95 -13.43 3.91
C GLN A 235 6.33 -12.99 4.43
N GLU A 236 6.84 -11.90 3.91
CA GLU A 236 8.09 -11.28 4.32
C GLU A 236 7.93 -9.76 4.25
N ILE A 237 8.06 -9.08 5.39
CA ILE A 237 8.06 -7.62 5.44
C ILE A 237 9.46 -7.15 5.04
N LEU A 238 9.55 -6.41 3.94
CA LEU A 238 10.80 -5.93 3.36
C LEU A 238 11.13 -4.51 3.82
N ASP A 239 10.11 -3.64 3.93
CA ASP A 239 10.22 -2.30 4.50
C ASP A 239 9.11 -2.07 5.51
N ASN A 240 9.41 -1.36 6.60
CA ASN A 240 8.42 -1.03 7.63
C ASN A 240 8.68 0.38 8.21
N GLY A 241 8.31 1.40 7.44
CA GLY A 241 8.40 2.81 7.81
C GLY A 241 9.80 3.41 7.74
N PRO A 242 9.94 4.73 7.92
CA PRO A 242 8.85 5.67 8.24
C PRO A 242 7.94 6.06 7.06
N LEU A 243 8.42 5.99 5.81
CA LEU A 243 7.71 6.53 4.64
C LEU A 243 7.12 5.46 3.72
N ARG A 244 7.67 4.25 3.77
CA ARG A 244 7.29 3.15 2.90
C ARG A 244 7.14 1.87 3.70
N PHE A 245 6.03 1.19 3.47
CA PHE A 245 5.85 -0.20 3.82
C PHE A 245 5.94 -1.06 2.57
N THR A 246 6.67 -2.18 2.65
CA THR A 246 6.75 -3.16 1.56
C THR A 246 6.63 -4.57 2.13
N VAL A 247 5.74 -5.37 1.55
CA VAL A 247 5.58 -6.78 1.89
C VAL A 247 5.64 -7.66 0.64
N LYS A 248 6.32 -8.79 0.75
CA LYS A 248 6.33 -9.84 -0.24
C LYS A 248 5.44 -10.98 0.22
N LEU A 249 4.47 -11.36 -0.61
CA LEU A 249 3.59 -12.49 -0.40
C LEU A 249 3.85 -13.56 -1.47
N GLU A 250 4.10 -14.79 -1.04
CA GLU A 250 4.19 -15.94 -1.94
C GLU A 250 2.95 -16.82 -1.73
N PHE A 251 2.27 -17.18 -2.81
CA PHE A 251 1.01 -17.89 -2.77
C PHE A 251 1.17 -19.40 -2.90
N ASN A 252 0.13 -20.14 -2.53
CA ASN A 252 0.12 -21.58 -2.72
C ASN A 252 0.17 -21.94 -4.22
N PRO A 253 0.90 -23.00 -4.58
CA PRO A 253 0.99 -23.43 -5.97
C PRO A 253 -0.39 -23.77 -6.56
N LEU A 254 -0.59 -23.34 -7.80
CA LEU A 254 -1.79 -23.61 -8.60
C LEU A 254 -1.46 -24.57 -9.74
N THR A 255 -2.48 -25.26 -10.25
CA THR A 255 -2.41 -25.93 -11.56
C THR A 255 -3.24 -25.12 -12.54
N VAL A 256 -2.60 -24.64 -13.62
CA VAL A 256 -3.22 -23.74 -14.58
C VAL A 256 -2.92 -24.24 -15.99
N ARG A 257 -3.97 -24.54 -16.79
CA ARG A 257 -3.86 -25.04 -18.18
C ARG A 257 -2.89 -26.22 -18.35
N GLY A 258 -2.80 -27.09 -17.34
CA GLY A 258 -1.87 -28.22 -17.35
C GLY A 258 -0.46 -27.91 -16.83
N ASP A 259 -0.14 -26.66 -16.59
CA ASP A 259 1.07 -26.29 -15.86
C ASP A 259 0.85 -26.49 -14.37
N SER A 260 1.68 -27.31 -13.74
CA SER A 260 1.64 -27.56 -12.31
C SER A 260 2.62 -26.69 -11.55
N ASN A 261 2.37 -26.50 -10.28
CA ASN A 261 3.22 -25.70 -9.38
C ASN A 261 3.43 -24.24 -9.85
N VAL A 262 2.43 -23.65 -10.47
CA VAL A 262 2.45 -22.23 -10.79
C VAL A 262 2.36 -21.44 -9.50
N VAL A 263 3.41 -20.70 -9.17
CA VAL A 263 3.50 -19.91 -7.94
C VAL A 263 3.41 -18.43 -8.28
N GLU A 264 2.46 -17.76 -7.65
CA GLU A 264 2.32 -16.31 -7.69
C GLU A 264 3.14 -15.69 -6.55
N THR A 265 3.86 -14.62 -6.87
CA THR A 265 4.53 -13.77 -5.89
C THR A 265 4.07 -12.33 -6.10
N ARG A 266 3.72 -11.66 -5.02
CA ARG A 266 3.37 -10.23 -4.99
C ARG A 266 4.36 -9.48 -4.12
N VAL A 267 4.84 -8.36 -4.63
CA VAL A 267 5.52 -7.32 -3.84
C VAL A 267 4.60 -6.12 -3.80
N ILE A 268 4.10 -5.82 -2.62
CA ILE A 268 3.11 -4.76 -2.38
C ILE A 268 3.82 -3.64 -1.63
N THR A 269 3.77 -2.43 -2.18
CA THR A 269 4.39 -1.24 -1.59
C THR A 269 3.32 -0.19 -1.36
N LEU A 270 3.29 0.40 -0.17
CA LEU A 270 2.46 1.56 0.18
C LEU A 270 3.36 2.68 0.69
N ASP A 271 3.28 3.83 0.05
CA ASP A 271 4.01 5.04 0.44
C ASP A 271 3.14 5.98 1.29
N ALA A 272 3.77 6.74 2.16
CA ALA A 272 3.14 7.86 2.84
C ALA A 272 2.52 8.83 1.82
N GLY A 273 1.33 9.34 2.10
CA GLY A 273 0.59 10.25 1.22
C GLY A 273 -0.04 9.61 -0.01
N SER A 274 0.00 8.27 -0.16
CA SER A 274 -0.60 7.56 -1.30
C SER A 274 -1.86 6.80 -0.91
N TYR A 275 -2.95 6.96 -1.68
CA TYR A 275 -4.11 6.07 -1.61
C TYR A 275 -3.91 4.76 -2.36
N LEU A 276 -2.88 4.65 -3.20
CA LEU A 276 -2.67 3.49 -4.06
C LEU A 276 -1.51 2.64 -3.60
N ASN A 277 -1.76 1.35 -3.47
CA ASN A 277 -0.70 0.36 -3.33
C ASN A 277 -0.10 0.05 -4.70
N LYS A 278 1.22 0.11 -4.81
CA LYS A 278 1.93 -0.43 -5.96
C LYS A 278 2.10 -1.93 -5.76
N THR A 279 1.53 -2.74 -6.66
CA THR A 279 1.69 -4.19 -6.62
C THR A 279 2.44 -4.67 -7.85
N VAL A 280 3.56 -5.37 -7.63
CA VAL A 280 4.29 -6.10 -8.68
C VAL A 280 3.97 -7.57 -8.51
N VAL A 281 3.37 -8.17 -9.54
CA VAL A 281 2.97 -9.58 -9.55
C VAL A 281 3.84 -10.35 -10.53
N SER A 282 4.34 -11.48 -10.11
CA SER A 282 5.12 -12.41 -10.94
C SER A 282 4.64 -13.84 -10.76
N TYR A 283 4.80 -14.64 -11.81
CA TYR A 283 4.44 -16.05 -11.81
C TYR A 283 5.63 -16.90 -12.23
N THR A 284 5.89 -17.99 -11.52
CA THR A 284 6.87 -19.01 -11.91
C THR A 284 6.17 -20.24 -12.45
N ASN A 285 6.90 -21.06 -13.22
CA ASN A 285 6.42 -22.33 -13.80
C ASN A 285 5.26 -22.22 -14.80
N LEU A 286 4.97 -21.02 -15.32
CA LEU A 286 4.14 -20.86 -16.51
C LEU A 286 5.00 -21.14 -17.76
N LYS A 287 4.60 -22.09 -18.60
CA LYS A 287 5.29 -22.41 -19.87
C LYS A 287 4.98 -21.39 -20.95
N GLU A 288 3.80 -20.80 -20.91
CA GLU A 288 3.35 -19.81 -21.88
C GLU A 288 2.74 -18.59 -21.16
N ALA A 289 2.85 -17.42 -21.79
CA ALA A 289 2.22 -16.21 -21.27
C ALA A 289 0.69 -16.39 -21.14
N MET A 290 0.16 -15.86 -20.06
CA MET A 290 -1.27 -15.83 -19.78
C MET A 290 -1.76 -14.39 -19.54
N PRO A 291 -3.01 -14.09 -19.88
CA PRO A 291 -3.64 -12.86 -19.45
C PRO A 291 -3.67 -12.76 -17.93
N VAL A 292 -3.39 -11.58 -17.43
CA VAL A 292 -3.58 -11.20 -16.03
C VAL A 292 -4.70 -10.18 -15.98
N THR A 293 -5.63 -10.35 -15.06
CA THR A 293 -6.69 -9.39 -14.78
C THR A 293 -6.50 -8.81 -13.39
N THR A 294 -7.10 -7.67 -13.17
CA THR A 294 -7.38 -7.12 -11.85
C THR A 294 -8.78 -6.54 -11.91
N GLY A 295 -9.41 -6.38 -10.76
CA GLY A 295 -10.79 -5.93 -10.73
C GLY A 295 -11.21 -5.49 -9.33
N ILE A 296 -12.29 -4.74 -9.31
CA ILE A 296 -12.97 -4.29 -8.10
C ILE A 296 -14.32 -5.00 -8.06
N VAL A 297 -14.68 -5.55 -6.91
CA VAL A 297 -16.00 -6.18 -6.76
C VAL A 297 -17.09 -5.12 -6.83
N LEU A 298 -18.11 -5.38 -7.67
CA LEU A 298 -19.30 -4.54 -7.76
C LEU A 298 -20.40 -5.12 -6.88
N ARG A 299 -20.95 -4.33 -5.97
CA ARG A 299 -21.99 -4.75 -5.03
C ARG A 299 -23.37 -4.34 -5.46
N GLU A 300 -23.44 -3.27 -6.25
CA GLU A 300 -24.70 -2.74 -6.78
C GLU A 300 -24.62 -2.70 -8.30
N PRO A 301 -25.63 -3.27 -9.00
CA PRO A 301 -25.65 -3.28 -10.46
C PRO A 301 -25.61 -1.88 -11.08
N ASP A 302 -26.21 -0.90 -10.38
CA ASP A 302 -26.32 0.50 -10.82
C ASP A 302 -25.29 1.41 -10.15
N GLY A 303 -24.24 0.84 -9.57
CA GLY A 303 -23.15 1.59 -8.93
C GLY A 303 -22.39 2.47 -9.93
N VAL A 304 -21.82 3.57 -9.44
CA VAL A 304 -21.00 4.46 -10.27
C VAL A 304 -19.67 3.79 -10.57
N VAL A 305 -19.47 3.37 -11.81
CA VAL A 305 -18.29 2.68 -12.31
C VAL A 305 -17.68 3.48 -13.45
N THR A 306 -16.35 3.55 -13.48
CA THR A 306 -15.59 3.95 -14.65
C THR A 306 -14.61 2.84 -15.01
N ALA A 307 -14.63 2.43 -16.27
CA ALA A 307 -13.67 1.47 -16.82
C ALA A 307 -13.05 2.08 -18.08
N ASP A 308 -11.83 2.56 -17.99
CA ASP A 308 -11.13 3.27 -19.07
C ASP A 308 -9.84 2.54 -19.45
N ALA A 309 -9.95 1.64 -20.42
CA ALA A 309 -8.80 0.89 -20.93
C ALA A 309 -7.77 1.81 -21.61
N ALA A 310 -8.21 2.89 -22.26
CA ALA A 310 -7.32 3.79 -23.00
C ALA A 310 -6.41 4.58 -22.04
N ASN A 311 -6.93 4.97 -20.88
CA ASN A 311 -6.17 5.66 -19.84
C ASN A 311 -5.65 4.72 -18.75
N GLY A 312 -6.03 3.44 -18.79
CA GLY A 312 -5.48 2.40 -17.92
C GLY A 312 -5.95 2.50 -16.48
N TYR A 313 -7.24 2.74 -16.22
CA TYR A 313 -7.78 2.73 -14.86
C TYR A 313 -9.21 2.21 -14.80
N ILE A 314 -9.58 1.74 -13.62
CA ILE A 314 -10.95 1.44 -13.23
C ILE A 314 -11.24 2.12 -11.90
N THR A 315 -12.48 2.57 -11.70
CA THR A 315 -12.96 3.11 -10.41
C THR A 315 -14.36 2.63 -10.10
N TYR A 316 -14.67 2.57 -8.82
CA TYR A 316 -15.99 2.21 -8.32
C TYR A 316 -16.33 3.00 -7.06
N VAL A 317 -17.57 3.44 -6.94
CA VAL A 317 -18.11 4.04 -5.72
C VAL A 317 -18.86 2.95 -4.95
N ASP A 318 -18.21 2.41 -3.92
CA ASP A 318 -18.74 1.31 -3.12
C ASP A 318 -19.68 1.83 -2.02
N PRO A 319 -20.88 1.23 -1.84
CA PRO A 319 -21.84 1.64 -0.82
C PRO A 319 -21.45 1.25 0.60
N THR A 320 -20.31 0.59 0.79
CA THR A 320 -19.85 -0.01 2.05
C THR A 320 -20.70 -1.21 2.53
N THR A 321 -20.33 -1.78 3.67
CA THR A 321 -21.08 -2.92 4.26
C THR A 321 -22.38 -2.47 4.91
N ASP A 322 -22.50 -1.22 5.32
CA ASP A 322 -23.73 -0.65 5.89
C ASP A 322 -24.62 -0.03 4.82
N ARG A 323 -25.51 -0.83 4.27
CA ARG A 323 -26.48 -0.40 3.27
C ARG A 323 -27.52 0.61 3.78
N SER A 324 -27.60 0.83 5.09
CA SER A 324 -28.42 1.91 5.66
C SER A 324 -27.90 3.31 5.29
N GLY A 325 -26.64 3.37 4.80
CA GLY A 325 -25.98 4.59 4.38
C GLY A 325 -25.27 5.34 5.53
N GLY A 326 -25.25 4.76 6.73
CA GLY A 326 -24.59 5.38 7.89
C GLY A 326 -23.09 5.54 7.72
N ASN A 327 -22.45 4.59 7.04
CA ASN A 327 -21.01 4.62 6.76
C ASN A 327 -20.62 5.46 5.52
N GLY A 328 -21.62 6.02 4.81
CA GLY A 328 -21.36 6.78 3.58
C GLY A 328 -20.92 5.88 2.41
N LYS A 329 -20.00 6.38 1.60
CA LYS A 329 -19.48 5.68 0.42
C LYS A 329 -17.96 5.80 0.38
N ILE A 330 -17.32 4.76 -0.18
CA ILE A 330 -15.87 4.77 -0.43
C ILE A 330 -15.59 4.74 -1.93
N PHE A 331 -14.53 5.44 -2.33
CA PHE A 331 -14.07 5.48 -3.71
C PHE A 331 -12.89 4.56 -3.86
N ILE A 332 -13.04 3.53 -4.69
CA ILE A 332 -12.03 2.52 -4.94
C ILE A 332 -11.52 2.69 -6.37
N GLY A 333 -10.23 2.55 -6.58
CA GLY A 333 -9.64 2.65 -7.90
C GLY A 333 -8.44 1.74 -8.07
N ALA A 334 -8.20 1.32 -9.31
CA ALA A 334 -6.97 0.65 -9.71
C ALA A 334 -6.46 1.28 -11.01
N ALA A 335 -5.15 1.54 -11.07
CA ALA A 335 -4.49 2.13 -12.21
C ALA A 335 -3.38 1.21 -12.73
N PHE A 336 -3.23 1.16 -14.04
CA PHE A 336 -2.30 0.28 -14.72
C PHE A 336 -1.30 1.13 -15.53
N PRO A 337 -0.01 1.10 -15.22
CA PRO A 337 0.99 1.87 -15.95
C PRO A 337 1.34 1.30 -17.33
N SER A 338 0.87 0.09 -17.64
CA SER A 338 1.11 -0.62 -18.90
C SER A 338 -0.17 -0.77 -19.70
N LEU A 339 -0.03 -1.27 -20.94
CA LEU A 339 -1.14 -1.46 -21.85
C LEU A 339 -2.23 -2.36 -21.25
N VAL A 340 -3.44 -1.82 -21.15
CA VAL A 340 -4.66 -2.57 -20.83
C VAL A 340 -5.32 -2.98 -22.14
N LYS A 341 -5.58 -4.28 -22.31
CA LYS A 341 -6.23 -4.79 -23.51
C LYS A 341 -7.74 -4.52 -23.51
N GLU A 342 -8.35 -4.67 -22.34
CA GLU A 342 -9.80 -4.54 -22.17
C GLU A 342 -10.10 -4.08 -20.74
N ALA A 343 -11.11 -3.23 -20.58
CA ALA A 343 -11.72 -2.90 -19.30
C ALA A 343 -13.24 -2.97 -19.47
N LYS A 344 -13.89 -3.76 -18.64
CA LYS A 344 -15.35 -4.01 -18.70
C LYS A 344 -15.91 -4.26 -17.30
N THR A 345 -17.21 -4.10 -17.17
CA THR A 345 -18.03 -4.49 -16.01
C THR A 345 -18.70 -5.81 -16.25
#